data_732c9ceea173a8d6d597420446834540
#
_entry.id   732c9ceea173a8d6d597420446834540
#
_cell.length_a   1.000
_cell.length_b   1.000
_cell.length_c   1.000
_cell.angle_alpha   90.00
_cell.angle_beta   90.00
_cell.angle_gamma   90.00
#
_symmetry.space_group_name_H-M   'P 1'
#
loop_
_entity.id
_entity.type
_entity.pdbx_description
1 polymer ?
#
loop_
_entity_poly.entity_id
_entity_poly.type
_entity_poly.pdbx_seq_one_letter_code
_entity_poly.pdbx_strand_id
1 'polypeptide(L)'
;IYYFVIHDVSGFTSQRFKFHTLSNSPTSPVSFVSGGDSRDGFSLFGVYIENCPSGDCRQKRKDGNTIISKIRPDFIAFNGDFVQNQITSDISQEWNHWLDDWQLTISSDGKMYPLVLTQGNHEDNSDMYNLFDIPMDEYYTLDIHNGLIRFYSLNSEIGACDNTQLNWLSIDFSNYTNTTIEPNWKIVQHHNPTYAMAN
;
A
#
# COMPACT_ATOMS: atom_id res chain seq x y z
N ILE A 1 20.10 8.42 -1.64
CA ILE A 1 19.97 7.36 -0.63
C ILE A 1 19.94 8.01 0.73
N TYR A 2 18.96 7.65 1.55
CA TYR A 2 18.84 8.07 2.95
C TYR A 2 19.02 6.86 3.85
N TYR A 3 19.64 7.08 5.01
CA TYR A 3 19.88 6.06 6.03
C TYR A 3 19.23 6.48 7.34
N PHE A 4 18.68 5.53 8.06
CA PHE A 4 18.11 5.78 9.39
C PHE A 4 18.25 4.55 10.30
N VAL A 5 18.13 4.79 11.58
CA VAL A 5 17.97 3.79 12.64
C VAL A 5 16.78 4.18 13.50
N ILE A 6 16.15 3.22 14.12
CA ILE A 6 15.05 3.43 15.06
C ILE A 6 15.60 3.24 16.46
N HIS A 7 15.34 4.22 17.34
CA HIS A 7 15.61 4.14 18.77
C HIS A 7 14.29 4.13 19.50
N ASP A 8 14.08 3.20 20.40
CA ASP A 8 12.93 3.21 21.28
C ASP A 8 13.25 3.81 22.67
N VAL A 9 12.22 4.02 23.45
CA VAL A 9 12.36 4.58 24.83
C VAL A 9 13.02 3.63 25.82
N SER A 10 13.15 2.34 25.49
CA SER A 10 13.84 1.33 26.29
C SER A 10 15.36 1.29 26.05
N GLY A 11 15.84 2.06 25.07
CA GLY A 11 17.25 2.09 24.66
C GLY A 11 17.60 1.08 23.56
N PHE A 12 16.62 0.38 23.00
CA PHE A 12 16.87 -0.45 21.83
C PHE A 12 17.23 0.42 20.62
N THR A 13 18.15 -0.06 19.82
CA THR A 13 18.55 0.55 18.53
C THR A 13 18.47 -0.52 17.44
N SER A 14 17.70 -0.24 16.40
CA SER A 14 17.57 -1.13 15.26
C SER A 14 18.86 -1.23 14.45
N GLN A 15 18.91 -2.19 13.54
CA GLN A 15 19.87 -2.13 12.44
C GLN A 15 19.68 -0.86 11.61
N ARG A 16 20.66 -0.51 10.81
CA ARG A 16 20.56 0.63 9.89
C ARG A 16 19.75 0.24 8.67
N PHE A 17 18.68 0.99 8.42
CA PHE A 17 17.86 0.90 7.23
C PHE A 17 18.23 1.98 6.21
N LYS A 18 17.79 1.80 4.97
CA LYS A 18 17.92 2.81 3.93
C LYS A 18 16.74 2.77 2.97
N PHE A 19 16.48 3.91 2.35
CA PHE A 19 15.58 4.02 1.20
C PHE A 19 16.18 4.94 0.14
N HIS A 20 15.64 4.85 -1.07
CA HIS A 20 16.01 5.71 -2.18
C HIS A 20 14.84 6.63 -2.50
N THR A 21 15.12 7.90 -2.68
CA THR A 21 14.20 8.80 -3.38
C THR A 21 14.29 8.54 -4.87
N LEU A 22 13.16 8.69 -5.55
CA LEU A 22 13.10 8.56 -6.99
C LEU A 22 13.85 9.73 -7.67
N SER A 23 14.33 9.50 -8.88
CA SER A 23 14.95 10.52 -9.71
C SER A 23 13.93 11.59 -10.11
N ASN A 24 14.37 12.83 -10.30
CA ASN A 24 13.53 13.88 -10.90
C ASN A 24 13.57 13.85 -12.44
N SER A 25 14.28 12.93 -13.06
CA SER A 25 14.36 12.83 -14.50
C SER A 25 13.20 12.02 -15.08
N PRO A 26 12.40 12.57 -16.01
CA PRO A 26 11.30 11.84 -16.64
C PRO A 26 11.76 10.71 -17.58
N THR A 27 13.07 10.58 -17.82
CA THR A 27 13.65 9.52 -18.66
C THR A 27 14.30 8.41 -17.84
N SER A 28 14.35 8.54 -16.52
CA SER A 28 14.86 7.47 -15.66
C SER A 28 13.88 6.31 -15.60
N PRO A 29 14.34 5.07 -15.67
CA PRO A 29 13.46 3.92 -15.48
C PRO A 29 12.91 3.91 -14.05
N VAL A 30 11.69 3.42 -13.89
CA VAL A 30 11.07 3.17 -12.60
C VAL A 30 10.44 1.78 -12.60
N SER A 31 10.58 1.09 -11.48
CA SER A 31 10.02 -0.24 -11.26
C SER A 31 9.17 -0.26 -10.01
N PHE A 32 8.02 -0.89 -10.07
CA PHE A 32 7.20 -1.11 -8.89
C PHE A 32 6.55 -2.51 -8.92
N VAL A 33 6.16 -2.98 -7.74
CA VAL A 33 5.34 -4.17 -7.56
C VAL A 33 3.95 -3.71 -7.16
N SER A 34 2.91 -4.32 -7.71
CA SER A 34 1.53 -4.09 -7.30
C SER A 34 0.92 -5.37 -6.76
N GLY A 35 0.12 -5.26 -5.70
CA GLY A 35 -0.60 -6.35 -5.08
C GLY A 35 -1.54 -5.82 -4.00
N GLY A 36 -2.32 -6.72 -3.42
CA GLY A 36 -3.27 -6.44 -2.34
C GLY A 36 -3.86 -7.76 -1.84
N ASP A 37 -4.98 -7.72 -1.09
CA ASP A 37 -5.67 -8.91 -0.59
C ASP A 37 -4.75 -9.86 0.18
N SER A 38 -3.88 -9.34 1.02
CA SER A 38 -2.88 -10.13 1.72
C SER A 38 -3.33 -10.59 3.11
N ARG A 39 -4.61 -10.50 3.39
CA ARG A 39 -5.22 -10.99 4.63
C ARG A 39 -4.89 -12.46 4.84
N ASP A 40 -4.55 -12.82 6.07
CA ASP A 40 -4.22 -14.20 6.43
C ASP A 40 -5.31 -14.88 7.26
N GLY A 41 -6.08 -14.11 8.02
CA GLY A 41 -7.14 -14.63 8.87
C GLY A 41 -7.63 -13.59 9.86
N PHE A 42 -8.27 -14.04 10.91
CA PHE A 42 -8.85 -13.20 11.94
C PHE A 42 -8.77 -13.86 13.32
N SER A 43 -8.80 -13.06 14.36
CA SER A 43 -8.87 -13.53 15.74
C SER A 43 -10.31 -13.58 16.23
N LEU A 44 -10.77 -14.73 16.72
CA LEU A 44 -12.10 -14.92 17.29
C LEU A 44 -12.00 -15.61 18.63
N PHE A 45 -12.54 -14.98 19.69
CA PHE A 45 -12.50 -15.49 21.07
C PHE A 45 -11.11 -15.94 21.54
N GLY A 46 -10.06 -15.23 21.11
CA GLY A 46 -8.66 -15.54 21.47
C GLY A 46 -8.05 -16.71 20.68
N VAL A 47 -8.72 -17.18 19.65
CA VAL A 47 -8.21 -18.19 18.71
C VAL A 47 -8.01 -17.55 17.35
N TYR A 48 -6.79 -17.69 16.82
CA TYR A 48 -6.49 -17.22 15.46
C TYR A 48 -6.96 -18.25 14.43
N ILE A 49 -7.72 -17.80 13.44
CA ILE A 49 -8.29 -18.62 12.37
C ILE A 49 -7.77 -18.13 11.03
N GLU A 50 -6.99 -18.94 10.33
CA GLU A 50 -6.61 -18.66 8.96
C GLU A 50 -7.83 -18.76 8.02
N ASN A 51 -8.03 -17.75 7.19
CA ASN A 51 -9.20 -17.63 6.30
C ASN A 51 -8.80 -17.81 4.83
N CYS A 52 -8.13 -18.90 4.52
CA CYS A 52 -7.91 -19.28 3.14
C CYS A 52 -8.12 -20.79 2.91
N PRO A 53 -8.52 -21.19 1.69
CA PRO A 53 -8.84 -22.60 1.40
C PRO A 53 -7.71 -23.57 1.64
N SER A 54 -6.46 -23.13 1.58
CA SER A 54 -5.28 -23.96 1.78
C SER A 54 -4.77 -23.98 3.22
N GLY A 55 -5.28 -23.10 4.10
CA GLY A 55 -4.81 -22.99 5.50
C GLY A 55 -3.36 -22.50 5.63
N ASP A 56 -2.82 -21.80 4.63
CA ASP A 56 -1.43 -21.33 4.58
C ASP A 56 -1.30 -19.87 4.07
N CYS A 57 -2.33 -19.05 4.27
CA CYS A 57 -2.37 -17.66 3.80
C CYS A 57 -1.17 -16.86 4.28
N ARG A 58 -0.87 -16.96 5.57
CA ARG A 58 0.26 -16.24 6.15
C ARG A 58 1.60 -16.66 5.54
N GLN A 59 1.77 -17.94 5.23
CA GLN A 59 2.98 -18.43 4.57
C GLN A 59 3.08 -17.86 3.14
N LYS A 60 2.00 -17.84 2.40
CA LYS A 60 1.96 -17.25 1.04
C LYS A 60 2.30 -15.77 1.05
N ARG A 61 1.80 -15.00 2.03
CA ARG A 61 2.19 -13.60 2.22
C ARG A 61 3.70 -13.48 2.48
N LYS A 62 4.26 -14.30 3.36
CA LYS A 62 5.71 -14.31 3.65
C LYS A 62 6.54 -14.63 2.40
N ASP A 63 6.10 -15.60 1.62
CA ASP A 63 6.77 -15.97 0.38
C ASP A 63 6.76 -14.83 -0.63
N GLY A 64 5.60 -14.17 -0.81
CA GLY A 64 5.45 -12.98 -1.64
C GLY A 64 6.36 -11.82 -1.18
N ASN A 65 6.37 -11.52 0.11
CA ASN A 65 7.22 -10.49 0.70
C ASN A 65 8.72 -10.80 0.49
N THR A 66 9.11 -12.07 0.63
CA THR A 66 10.48 -12.52 0.34
C THR A 66 10.84 -12.34 -1.13
N ILE A 67 9.90 -12.51 -2.05
CA ILE A 67 10.11 -12.25 -3.48
C ILE A 67 10.33 -10.75 -3.71
N ILE A 68 9.54 -9.87 -3.09
CA ILE A 68 9.69 -8.42 -3.17
C ILE A 68 11.10 -7.98 -2.77
N SER A 69 11.64 -8.54 -1.68
CA SER A 69 13.01 -8.23 -1.24
C SER A 69 14.09 -8.56 -2.28
N LYS A 70 13.82 -9.52 -3.16
CA LYS A 70 14.73 -9.96 -4.24
C LYS A 70 14.53 -9.15 -5.53
N ILE A 71 13.28 -8.79 -5.86
CA ILE A 71 12.95 -7.93 -7.02
C ILE A 71 13.54 -6.54 -6.82
N ARG A 72 13.54 -6.01 -5.59
CA ARG A 72 14.10 -4.71 -5.21
C ARG A 72 13.47 -3.53 -5.98
N PRO A 73 12.13 -3.40 -5.99
CA PRO A 73 11.46 -2.32 -6.71
C PRO A 73 11.85 -0.94 -6.18
N ASP A 74 11.42 0.10 -6.86
CA ASP A 74 11.56 1.48 -6.38
C ASP A 74 10.50 1.82 -5.35
N PHE A 75 9.27 1.29 -5.51
CA PHE A 75 8.17 1.38 -4.55
C PHE A 75 7.21 0.19 -4.69
N ILE A 76 6.26 0.09 -3.78
CA ILE A 76 5.23 -0.94 -3.78
C ILE A 76 3.86 -0.25 -3.79
N ALA A 77 3.02 -0.58 -4.78
CA ALA A 77 1.63 -0.17 -4.87
C ALA A 77 0.75 -1.26 -4.22
N PHE A 78 0.18 -0.97 -3.06
CA PHE A 78 -0.60 -1.94 -2.30
C PHE A 78 -2.09 -1.57 -2.33
N ASN A 79 -2.91 -2.49 -2.85
CA ASN A 79 -4.30 -2.21 -3.24
C ASN A 79 -5.32 -2.64 -2.17
N GLY A 80 -5.03 -2.42 -0.90
CA GLY A 80 -5.99 -2.69 0.18
C GLY A 80 -6.05 -4.14 0.65
N ASP A 81 -6.90 -4.38 1.63
CA ASP A 81 -7.11 -5.66 2.29
C ASP A 81 -5.85 -6.23 2.93
N PHE A 82 -5.30 -5.43 3.85
CA PHE A 82 -4.15 -5.80 4.68
C PHE A 82 -4.54 -6.82 5.75
N VAL A 83 -5.68 -6.58 6.41
CA VAL A 83 -6.20 -7.29 7.57
C VAL A 83 -7.69 -7.63 7.41
N GLN A 84 -8.24 -8.45 8.31
CA GLN A 84 -9.64 -8.91 8.29
C GLN A 84 -10.50 -8.22 9.37
N ASN A 85 -10.42 -6.93 9.52
CA ASN A 85 -11.01 -6.17 10.63
C ASN A 85 -12.50 -6.46 10.90
N GLN A 86 -13.32 -6.73 9.89
CA GLN A 86 -14.77 -6.79 10.03
C GLN A 86 -15.31 -7.88 10.97
N ILE A 87 -14.56 -8.94 11.21
CA ILE A 87 -15.00 -10.10 12.01
C ILE A 87 -14.02 -10.49 13.11
N THR A 88 -12.96 -9.71 13.30
CA THR A 88 -11.94 -10.02 14.30
C THR A 88 -12.34 -9.54 15.70
N SER A 89 -11.89 -10.25 16.72
CA SER A 89 -11.94 -9.79 18.11
C SER A 89 -10.65 -9.09 18.57
N ASP A 90 -9.60 -9.12 17.76
CA ASP A 90 -8.30 -8.50 18.05
C ASP A 90 -7.61 -8.02 16.78
N ILE A 91 -7.96 -6.82 16.36
CA ILE A 91 -7.38 -6.16 15.19
C ILE A 91 -5.87 -5.87 15.37
N SER A 92 -5.44 -5.61 16.59
CA SER A 92 -4.03 -5.34 16.86
C SER A 92 -3.16 -6.56 16.59
N GLN A 93 -3.67 -7.76 16.85
CA GLN A 93 -2.96 -9.00 16.53
C GLN A 93 -2.80 -9.17 15.02
N GLU A 94 -3.82 -8.84 14.23
CA GLU A 94 -3.76 -8.94 12.77
C GLU A 94 -2.76 -7.96 12.17
N TRP A 95 -2.79 -6.70 12.62
CA TRP A 95 -1.80 -5.72 12.21
C TRP A 95 -0.37 -6.10 12.60
N ASN A 96 -0.19 -6.65 13.81
CA ASN A 96 1.12 -7.15 14.22
C ASN A 96 1.59 -8.29 13.31
N HIS A 97 0.72 -9.24 12.97
CA HIS A 97 1.05 -10.31 12.04
C HIS A 97 1.42 -9.76 10.65
N TRP A 98 0.67 -8.78 10.16
CA TRP A 98 0.93 -8.18 8.86
C TRP A 98 2.26 -7.44 8.86
N LEU A 99 2.52 -6.60 9.85
CA LEU A 99 3.76 -5.82 9.99
C LEU A 99 4.98 -6.72 10.20
N ASP A 100 4.85 -7.80 10.99
CA ASP A 100 5.90 -8.79 11.16
C ASP A 100 6.28 -9.46 9.85
N ASP A 101 5.27 -9.87 9.08
CA ASP A 101 5.51 -10.51 7.80
C ASP A 101 6.02 -9.53 6.74
N TRP A 102 5.63 -8.23 6.85
CA TRP A 102 6.08 -7.18 5.96
C TRP A 102 7.59 -6.90 6.07
N GLN A 103 8.18 -7.17 7.22
CA GLN A 103 9.64 -7.05 7.41
C GLN A 103 10.43 -7.93 6.42
N LEU A 104 9.84 -8.99 5.90
CA LEU A 104 10.47 -9.86 4.88
C LEU A 104 10.63 -9.18 3.51
N THR A 105 9.99 -8.04 3.28
CA THR A 105 10.25 -7.22 2.10
C THR A 105 11.60 -6.52 2.16
N ILE A 106 12.15 -6.32 3.37
CA ILE A 106 13.42 -5.62 3.56
C ILE A 106 14.55 -6.45 2.97
N SER A 107 15.31 -5.86 2.06
CA SER A 107 16.45 -6.54 1.47
C SER A 107 17.60 -6.74 2.46
N SER A 108 18.46 -7.70 2.20
CA SER A 108 19.58 -8.08 3.09
C SER A 108 20.56 -6.95 3.42
N ASP A 109 20.57 -5.88 2.61
CA ASP A 109 21.36 -4.67 2.83
C ASP A 109 20.60 -3.55 3.55
N GLY A 110 19.42 -3.86 4.12
CA GLY A 110 18.56 -2.93 4.84
C GLY A 110 17.73 -1.99 3.94
N LYS A 111 17.63 -2.26 2.63
CA LYS A 111 16.77 -1.45 1.75
C LYS A 111 15.30 -1.71 2.05
N MET A 112 14.56 -0.64 2.35
CA MET A 112 13.12 -0.58 2.47
C MET A 112 12.51 0.10 1.25
N TYR A 113 11.24 -0.18 1.01
CA TYR A 113 10.51 0.32 -0.16
C TYR A 113 9.33 1.19 0.30
N PRO A 114 9.19 2.42 -0.24
CA PRO A 114 7.99 3.22 -0.01
C PRO A 114 6.73 2.47 -0.44
N LEU A 115 5.66 2.69 0.31
CA LEU A 115 4.33 2.16 0.01
C LEU A 115 3.46 3.26 -0.60
N VAL A 116 2.76 2.92 -1.68
CA VAL A 116 1.65 3.70 -2.23
C VAL A 116 0.40 2.88 -2.00
N LEU A 117 -0.45 3.36 -1.09
CA LEU A 117 -1.52 2.56 -0.49
C LEU A 117 -2.89 2.95 -1.02
N THR A 118 -3.76 1.97 -1.11
CA THR A 118 -5.21 2.15 -1.25
C THR A 118 -5.88 1.40 -0.12
N GLN A 119 -6.95 1.95 0.43
CA GLN A 119 -7.77 1.26 1.42
C GLN A 119 -8.57 0.15 0.76
N GLY A 120 -8.72 -0.98 1.45
CA GLY A 120 -9.66 -2.04 1.11
C GLY A 120 -10.93 -1.98 1.96
N ASN A 121 -11.88 -2.85 1.68
CA ASN A 121 -13.15 -2.90 2.41
C ASN A 121 -13.03 -3.57 3.80
N HIS A 122 -11.87 -4.09 4.14
CA HIS A 122 -11.60 -4.74 5.43
C HIS A 122 -10.83 -3.85 6.42
N GLU A 123 -10.27 -2.73 6.00
CA GLU A 123 -9.62 -1.78 6.90
C GLU A 123 -10.62 -0.78 7.47
N ASP A 124 -10.35 -0.32 8.69
CA ASP A 124 -10.96 0.86 9.26
C ASP A 124 -10.14 2.11 8.87
N ASN A 125 -10.82 3.19 8.53
CA ASN A 125 -10.19 4.45 8.16
C ASN A 125 -9.19 4.92 9.22
N SER A 126 -9.53 4.78 10.50
CA SER A 126 -8.66 5.19 11.60
C SER A 126 -7.33 4.43 11.65
N ASP A 127 -7.32 3.15 11.28
CA ASP A 127 -6.11 2.34 11.24
C ASP A 127 -5.19 2.82 10.11
N MET A 128 -5.76 3.15 8.95
CA MET A 128 -4.98 3.62 7.79
C MET A 128 -4.28 4.95 8.07
N TYR A 129 -4.95 5.91 8.73
CA TYR A 129 -4.30 7.18 9.12
C TYR A 129 -3.22 7.00 10.16
N ASN A 130 -3.49 6.18 11.18
CA ASN A 130 -2.59 6.01 12.30
C ASN A 130 -1.32 5.24 11.93
N LEU A 131 -1.40 4.32 10.98
CA LEU A 131 -0.29 3.47 10.58
C LEU A 131 0.51 4.01 9.39
N PHE A 132 -0.13 4.72 8.45
CA PHE A 132 0.47 5.00 7.15
C PHE A 132 0.50 6.46 6.73
N ASP A 133 -0.01 7.39 7.55
CA ASP A 133 0.01 8.83 7.26
C ASP A 133 -0.57 9.18 5.87
N ILE A 134 -1.65 8.49 5.47
CA ILE A 134 -2.37 8.80 4.22
C ILE A 134 -3.30 10.02 4.43
N PRO A 135 -3.70 10.73 3.35
CA PRO A 135 -4.68 11.81 3.47
C PRO A 135 -6.01 11.34 4.05
N MET A 136 -6.69 12.21 4.80
CA MET A 136 -7.96 11.88 5.47
C MET A 136 -9.09 11.55 4.49
N ASP A 137 -9.04 12.05 3.25
CA ASP A 137 -9.99 11.71 2.19
C ASP A 137 -9.73 10.31 1.59
N GLU A 138 -8.59 9.68 1.95
CA GLU A 138 -8.17 8.33 1.54
C GLU A 138 -8.02 8.15 0.03
N TYR A 139 -7.98 9.23 -0.71
CA TYR A 139 -7.58 9.25 -2.12
C TYR A 139 -6.60 10.39 -2.37
N TYR A 140 -5.64 10.15 -3.23
CA TYR A 140 -4.56 11.10 -3.49
C TYR A 140 -3.85 10.83 -4.80
N THR A 141 -2.94 11.73 -5.17
CA THR A 141 -2.05 11.55 -6.31
C THR A 141 -0.59 11.63 -5.90
N LEU A 142 0.25 10.96 -6.67
CA LEU A 142 1.70 11.07 -6.61
C LEU A 142 2.26 11.34 -8.00
N ASP A 143 3.13 12.35 -8.10
CA ASP A 143 3.92 12.58 -9.30
C ASP A 143 5.28 11.87 -9.16
N ILE A 144 5.58 11.01 -10.10
CA ILE A 144 6.80 10.21 -10.12
C ILE A 144 7.65 10.66 -11.30
N HIS A 145 8.96 10.85 -11.06
CA HIS A 145 9.95 11.22 -12.06
C HIS A 145 9.55 12.49 -12.85
N ASN A 146 9.12 13.52 -12.12
CA ASN A 146 8.80 14.84 -12.68
C ASN A 146 7.90 14.77 -13.94
N GLY A 147 6.79 14.02 -13.83
CA GLY A 147 5.79 13.88 -14.89
C GLY A 147 5.93 12.64 -15.77
N LEU A 148 6.82 11.69 -15.44
CA LEU A 148 6.79 10.39 -16.11
C LEU A 148 5.50 9.64 -15.79
N ILE A 149 5.13 9.58 -14.51
CA ILE A 149 3.91 8.93 -14.05
C ILE A 149 3.16 9.86 -13.11
N ARG A 150 1.86 10.01 -13.33
CA ARG A 150 0.91 10.46 -12.31
C ARG A 150 0.14 9.26 -11.80
N PHE A 151 0.36 8.95 -10.55
CA PHE A 151 -0.26 7.82 -9.88
C PHE A 151 -1.46 8.30 -9.07
N TYR A 152 -2.62 7.69 -9.27
CA TYR A 152 -3.87 7.97 -8.58
C TYR A 152 -4.19 6.80 -7.66
N SER A 153 -4.25 7.05 -6.37
CA SER A 153 -4.80 6.12 -5.39
C SER A 153 -6.23 6.55 -5.08
N LEU A 154 -7.21 5.72 -5.43
CA LEU A 154 -8.63 6.01 -5.24
C LEU A 154 -9.20 5.14 -4.12
N ASN A 155 -10.11 5.70 -3.34
CA ASN A 155 -10.88 4.94 -2.36
C ASN A 155 -12.15 4.40 -3.02
N SER A 156 -12.23 3.08 -3.18
CA SER A 156 -13.42 2.39 -3.72
C SER A 156 -14.50 2.12 -2.67
N GLU A 157 -14.20 2.40 -1.39
CA GLU A 157 -15.14 2.21 -0.27
C GLU A 157 -16.02 3.44 -0.03
N ILE A 158 -15.68 4.57 -0.61
CA ILE A 158 -16.57 5.73 -0.69
C ILE A 158 -17.76 5.33 -1.57
N GLY A 159 -18.97 5.51 -1.07
CA GLY A 159 -20.20 5.07 -1.77
C GLY A 159 -20.22 5.52 -3.23
N ALA A 160 -20.69 4.67 -4.11
CA ALA A 160 -20.69 4.86 -5.58
C ALA A 160 -21.37 6.18 -6.06
N CYS A 161 -22.08 6.87 -5.17
CA CYS A 161 -22.72 8.16 -5.40
C CYS A 161 -21.97 9.35 -4.80
N ASP A 162 -20.79 9.14 -4.20
CA ASP A 162 -19.99 10.25 -3.72
C ASP A 162 -19.34 10.98 -4.88
N ASN A 163 -19.85 12.17 -5.15
CA ASN A 163 -19.33 13.02 -6.21
C ASN A 163 -18.03 13.74 -5.82
N THR A 164 -17.60 13.67 -4.57
CA THR A 164 -16.43 14.44 -4.10
C THR A 164 -15.16 13.92 -4.75
N GLN A 165 -14.92 12.63 -4.68
CA GLN A 165 -13.77 11.98 -5.32
C GLN A 165 -13.83 12.12 -6.85
N LEU A 166 -15.03 11.94 -7.45
CA LEU A 166 -15.20 12.08 -8.89
C LEU A 166 -14.94 13.50 -9.37
N ASN A 167 -15.43 14.51 -8.65
CA ASN A 167 -15.18 15.91 -8.96
C ASN A 167 -13.70 16.25 -8.82
N TRP A 168 -13.07 15.82 -7.74
CA TRP A 168 -11.63 15.98 -7.54
C TRP A 168 -10.83 15.36 -8.69
N LEU A 169 -11.12 14.11 -9.04
CA LEU A 169 -10.47 13.41 -10.14
C LEU A 169 -10.66 14.14 -11.47
N SER A 170 -11.89 14.59 -11.76
CA SER A 170 -12.23 15.31 -12.97
C SER A 170 -11.48 16.64 -13.08
N ILE A 171 -11.37 17.39 -11.99
CA ILE A 171 -10.61 18.65 -11.92
C ILE A 171 -9.13 18.37 -12.14
N ASP A 172 -8.58 17.36 -11.49
CA ASP A 172 -7.17 17.00 -11.62
C ASP A 172 -6.82 16.59 -13.05
N PHE A 173 -7.62 15.71 -13.67
CA PHE A 173 -7.45 15.35 -15.09
C PHE A 173 -7.52 16.56 -16.01
N SER A 174 -8.46 17.48 -15.78
CA SER A 174 -8.61 18.69 -16.59
C SER A 174 -7.43 19.65 -16.44
N ASN A 175 -6.91 19.80 -15.24
CA ASN A 175 -5.74 20.62 -14.98
C ASN A 175 -4.50 20.11 -15.72
N TYR A 176 -4.32 18.81 -15.81
CA TYR A 176 -3.17 18.22 -16.52
C TYR A 176 -3.28 18.30 -18.03
N THR A 177 -4.48 18.29 -18.61
CA THR A 177 -4.66 18.48 -20.06
C THR A 177 -4.40 19.91 -20.53
N ASN A 178 -4.39 20.87 -19.60
CA ASN A 178 -4.17 22.28 -19.89
C ASN A 178 -2.75 22.77 -19.56
N THR A 179 -1.86 21.90 -19.08
CA THR A 179 -0.48 22.25 -18.78
C THR A 179 0.45 21.76 -19.88
N THR A 180 1.60 22.42 -20.02
CA THR A 180 2.67 22.02 -20.97
C THR A 180 3.39 20.73 -20.57
N ILE A 181 3.09 20.19 -19.39
CA ILE A 181 3.67 18.97 -18.86
C ILE A 181 2.53 17.99 -18.56
N GLU A 182 2.12 17.25 -19.57
CA GLU A 182 1.23 16.09 -19.35
C GLU A 182 2.07 14.90 -18.91
N PRO A 183 1.66 14.13 -17.85
CA PRO A 183 2.36 12.92 -17.50
C PRO A 183 2.26 11.93 -18.66
N ASN A 184 3.38 11.24 -18.94
CA ASN A 184 3.43 10.22 -19.98
C ASN A 184 2.50 9.03 -19.64
N TRP A 185 2.37 8.74 -18.34
CA TRP A 185 1.54 7.65 -17.84
C TRP A 185 0.63 8.13 -16.71
N LYS A 186 -0.65 7.78 -16.81
CA LYS A 186 -1.63 7.90 -15.72
C LYS A 186 -1.95 6.50 -15.24
N ILE A 187 -1.56 6.19 -14.01
CA ILE A 187 -1.81 4.89 -13.38
C ILE A 187 -2.84 5.10 -12.28
N VAL A 188 -3.89 4.30 -12.29
CA VAL A 188 -4.96 4.33 -11.30
C VAL A 188 -4.94 3.02 -10.54
N GLN A 189 -4.91 3.09 -9.22
CA GLN A 189 -5.16 1.95 -8.34
C GLN A 189 -6.41 2.18 -7.50
N HIS A 190 -7.12 1.13 -7.22
CA HIS A 190 -8.24 1.06 -6.28
C HIS A 190 -8.42 -0.40 -5.85
N HIS A 191 -9.14 -0.63 -4.75
CA HIS A 191 -9.30 -1.98 -4.22
C HIS A 191 -10.38 -2.75 -4.97
N ASN A 192 -11.64 -2.33 -4.88
CA ASN A 192 -12.75 -3.04 -5.51
C ASN A 192 -12.75 -2.87 -7.03
N PRO A 193 -12.82 -3.95 -7.81
CA PRO A 193 -12.86 -3.85 -9.26
C PRO A 193 -14.14 -3.15 -9.75
N THR A 194 -14.00 -2.31 -10.77
CA THR A 194 -15.14 -1.60 -11.38
C THR A 194 -16.16 -2.56 -11.99
N TYR A 195 -15.69 -3.72 -12.45
CA TYR A 195 -16.51 -4.80 -12.97
C TYR A 195 -16.03 -6.13 -12.39
N ALA A 196 -16.87 -6.80 -11.62
CA ALA A 196 -16.66 -8.18 -11.23
C ALA A 196 -17.40 -9.09 -12.21
N MET A 197 -16.70 -10.05 -12.82
CA MET A 197 -17.39 -11.18 -13.46
C MET A 197 -17.88 -12.09 -12.34
N ALA A 198 -19.16 -12.03 -12.00
CA ALA A 198 -19.77 -13.04 -11.16
C ALA A 198 -19.81 -14.37 -11.95
N ASN A 199 -19.16 -15.38 -11.40
CA ASN A 199 -19.34 -16.76 -11.84
C ASN A 199 -20.57 -17.35 -11.20
#